data_e9ac1771dc4a7d81b953808932a88f7b
#
_entry.id   e9ac1771dc4a7d81b953808932a88f7b
#
_cell.length_a   1.000
_cell.length_b   1.000
_cell.length_c   1.000
_cell.angle_alpha   90.00
_cell.angle_beta   90.00
_cell.angle_gamma   90.00
#
_symmetry.space_group_name_H-M   'P 1'
#
loop_
_entity.id
_entity.type
_entity.pdbx_description
1 polymer ?
#
loop_
_entity_poly.entity_id
_entity_poly.type
_entity_poly.pdbx_seq_one_letter_code
_entity_poly.pdbx_strand_id
1 'polypeptide(L)'
;GAPLSNDFAVVSLSDLLVPWSEIERKLEGLAKMDIVVVIYNPKSKTRTVQLEKAYEILTRFRNANTVVGIVRNAEREGCEVVITTLKDLPGYYHRIDMSTTIIIGCSVTRKLGARMVTRRGYERKYNYERVNVNEEDEGIAVSTATATAAGYGYVEAGNRVWEKSKAIVRDIVSKYRGSLSLSDLEKRVAGRVVFANADPSFLDLLVFRHHPVETGIRCIKNGKMVITDIEMVKAGINKRYSKKAQCFVNAPETIEIAKSEGLTRTAAGIRLAKEKGLIQGNVVVIGNSPSACREICAIVEERDVSEEQKPALIVATPVGFVNAAEMKEKVLSMDNIPSIVIRGPRGGTPSAVAIINEIIEIAHR
;
A
#
# COMPACT_ATOMS: atom_id res chain seq x y z
N GLY A 1 -0.23 13.42 -6.09
CA GLY A 1 0.02 12.51 -7.21
C GLY A 1 0.81 11.27 -6.79
N ALA A 2 1.09 10.40 -7.74
CA ALA A 2 1.89 9.20 -7.56
C ALA A 2 2.94 9.08 -8.69
N PRO A 3 3.91 10.00 -8.75
CA PRO A 3 4.91 9.98 -9.82
C PRO A 3 5.85 8.78 -9.74
N LEU A 4 6.10 8.25 -8.53
CA LEU A 4 7.04 7.16 -8.25
C LEU A 4 6.32 5.80 -8.05
N SER A 5 5.18 5.60 -8.67
CA SER A 5 4.40 4.38 -8.51
C SER A 5 4.95 3.17 -9.29
N ASN A 6 5.92 3.37 -10.15
CA ASN A 6 6.66 2.36 -10.92
C ASN A 6 8.16 2.53 -10.68
N ASP A 7 9.00 1.84 -11.45
CA ASP A 7 10.46 1.93 -11.34
C ASP A 7 10.95 3.36 -11.44
N PHE A 8 11.84 3.75 -10.56
CA PHE A 8 12.45 5.07 -10.55
C PHE A 8 13.90 5.00 -10.08
N ALA A 9 14.68 5.99 -10.50
CA ALA A 9 16.03 6.19 -10.02
C ALA A 9 16.23 7.60 -9.48
N VAL A 10 17.15 7.75 -8.54
CA VAL A 10 17.47 9.03 -7.90
C VAL A 10 18.91 9.40 -8.23
N VAL A 11 19.15 10.64 -8.69
CA VAL A 11 20.48 11.13 -9.04
C VAL A 11 20.72 12.53 -8.47
N SER A 12 21.92 12.74 -7.92
CA SER A 12 22.40 14.06 -7.50
C SER A 12 23.15 14.74 -8.63
N LEU A 13 22.89 16.02 -8.87
CA LEU A 13 23.74 16.82 -9.75
C LEU A 13 24.91 17.49 -9.02
N SER A 14 25.14 17.15 -7.75
CA SER A 14 26.27 17.68 -7.02
C SER A 14 27.58 16.99 -7.43
N ASP A 15 28.46 17.74 -8.05
CA ASP A 15 29.80 17.32 -8.47
C ASP A 15 30.89 17.66 -7.42
N LEU A 16 30.49 17.92 -6.18
CA LEU A 16 31.39 18.25 -5.09
C LEU A 16 32.26 17.03 -4.69
N LEU A 17 31.66 15.85 -4.60
CA LEU A 17 32.31 14.62 -4.16
C LEU A 17 32.43 13.58 -5.26
N VAL A 18 31.66 13.72 -6.34
CA VAL A 18 31.62 12.80 -7.47
C VAL A 18 31.93 13.58 -8.74
N PRO A 19 32.94 13.18 -9.55
CA PRO A 19 33.27 13.88 -10.79
C PRO A 19 32.06 13.98 -11.74
N TRP A 20 31.91 15.12 -12.43
CA TRP A 20 30.81 15.32 -13.38
C TRP A 20 30.71 14.21 -14.42
N SER A 21 31.83 13.71 -14.93
CA SER A 21 31.85 12.60 -15.91
C SER A 21 31.16 11.33 -15.43
N GLU A 22 31.19 11.05 -14.13
CA GLU A 22 30.47 9.92 -13.55
C GLU A 22 28.97 10.20 -13.43
N ILE A 23 28.59 11.42 -13.06
CA ILE A 23 27.19 11.86 -13.02
C ILE A 23 26.59 11.83 -14.42
N GLU A 24 27.30 12.32 -15.41
CA GLU A 24 26.92 12.33 -16.82
C GLU A 24 26.66 10.92 -17.35
N ARG A 25 27.58 9.99 -17.11
CA ARG A 25 27.41 8.57 -17.47
C ARG A 25 26.17 7.94 -16.83
N LYS A 26 25.90 8.25 -15.55
CA LYS A 26 24.69 7.79 -14.84
C LYS A 26 23.44 8.39 -15.49
N LEU A 27 23.43 9.68 -15.76
CA LEU A 27 22.31 10.38 -16.41
C LEU A 27 22.00 9.82 -17.79
N GLU A 28 23.03 9.57 -18.62
CA GLU A 28 22.85 8.95 -19.93
C GLU A 28 22.24 7.55 -19.85
N GLY A 29 22.70 6.72 -18.91
CA GLY A 29 22.12 5.41 -18.65
C GLY A 29 20.65 5.51 -18.26
N LEU A 30 20.33 6.37 -17.30
CA LEU A 30 18.96 6.59 -16.82
C LEU A 30 18.06 7.24 -17.87
N ALA A 31 18.60 8.11 -18.73
CA ALA A 31 17.84 8.76 -19.80
C ALA A 31 17.39 7.75 -20.87
N LYS A 32 18.23 6.74 -21.17
CA LYS A 32 17.90 5.65 -22.09
C LYS A 32 16.86 4.67 -21.53
N MET A 33 16.84 4.48 -20.21
CA MET A 33 15.86 3.63 -19.55
C MET A 33 14.53 4.38 -19.42
N ASP A 34 13.43 3.75 -19.77
CA ASP A 34 12.10 4.36 -19.65
C ASP A 34 11.55 4.27 -18.22
N ILE A 35 12.28 4.80 -17.25
CA ILE A 35 11.91 4.89 -15.82
C ILE A 35 11.81 6.34 -15.39
N VAL A 36 11.15 6.58 -14.25
CA VAL A 36 11.11 7.93 -13.67
C VAL A 36 12.48 8.29 -13.08
N VAL A 37 12.96 9.49 -13.36
CA VAL A 37 14.24 10.00 -12.83
C VAL A 37 13.99 11.14 -11.86
N VAL A 38 14.45 10.99 -10.62
CA VAL A 38 14.37 12.02 -9.58
C VAL A 38 15.74 12.69 -9.46
N ILE A 39 15.78 13.98 -9.70
CA ILE A 39 16.99 14.80 -9.61
C ILE A 39 16.93 15.64 -8.33
N TYR A 40 17.91 15.50 -7.46
CA TYR A 40 18.09 16.35 -6.29
C TYR A 40 19.42 17.11 -6.36
N ASN A 41 19.59 18.14 -5.54
CA ASN A 41 20.69 19.11 -5.66
C ASN A 41 20.84 19.67 -7.10
N PRO A 42 19.75 20.09 -7.76
CA PRO A 42 19.80 20.41 -9.18
C PRO A 42 20.65 21.65 -9.49
N LYS A 43 20.66 22.63 -8.57
CA LYS A 43 21.37 23.91 -8.76
C LYS A 43 21.79 24.50 -7.41
N SER A 44 22.94 25.19 -7.37
CA SER A 44 23.38 26.00 -6.21
C SER A 44 23.83 27.39 -6.67
N LYS A 45 24.24 28.23 -5.74
CA LYS A 45 24.79 29.59 -6.09
C LYS A 45 26.01 29.53 -6.98
N THR A 46 26.84 28.49 -6.83
CA THR A 46 28.10 28.32 -7.60
C THR A 46 28.01 27.26 -8.68
N ARG A 47 26.99 26.39 -8.65
CA ARG A 47 26.80 25.28 -9.57
C ARG A 47 25.52 25.54 -10.39
N THR A 48 25.66 26.14 -11.56
CA THR A 48 24.53 26.55 -12.39
C THR A 48 24.41 25.77 -13.69
N VAL A 49 25.53 25.26 -14.23
CA VAL A 49 25.63 24.64 -15.55
C VAL A 49 25.18 23.15 -15.55
N GLN A 50 25.27 22.47 -14.42
CA GLN A 50 25.00 21.03 -14.33
C GLN A 50 23.55 20.68 -14.66
N LEU A 51 22.61 21.56 -14.31
CA LEU A 51 21.20 21.38 -14.66
C LEU A 51 20.95 21.49 -16.17
N GLU A 52 21.61 22.41 -16.83
CA GLU A 52 21.55 22.59 -18.29
C GLU A 52 22.11 21.37 -19.01
N LYS A 53 23.30 20.89 -18.59
CA LYS A 53 23.88 19.64 -19.12
C LYS A 53 22.99 18.43 -18.89
N ALA A 54 22.38 18.31 -17.72
CA ALA A 54 21.42 17.23 -17.43
C ALA A 54 20.19 17.30 -18.34
N TYR A 55 19.68 18.50 -18.59
CA TYR A 55 18.58 18.75 -19.54
C TYR A 55 18.96 18.32 -20.97
N GLU A 56 20.14 18.70 -21.46
CA GLU A 56 20.64 18.32 -22.79
C GLU A 56 20.73 16.79 -22.93
N ILE A 57 21.22 16.08 -21.91
CA ILE A 57 21.30 14.63 -21.91
C ILE A 57 19.89 14.01 -21.97
N LEU A 58 18.98 14.48 -21.12
CA LEU A 58 17.62 13.95 -21.04
C LEU A 58 16.85 14.16 -22.36
N THR A 59 17.00 15.31 -23.01
CA THR A 59 16.30 15.63 -24.27
C THR A 59 16.76 14.81 -25.47
N ARG A 60 17.95 14.19 -25.42
CA ARG A 60 18.41 13.27 -26.46
C ARG A 60 17.60 11.96 -26.49
N PHE A 61 17.02 11.55 -25.36
CA PHE A 61 16.40 10.23 -25.19
C PHE A 61 14.93 10.30 -24.77
N ARG A 62 14.45 11.43 -24.28
CA ARG A 62 13.09 11.63 -23.80
C ARG A 62 12.29 12.52 -24.73
N ASN A 63 11.00 12.25 -24.81
CA ASN A 63 10.08 13.09 -25.59
C ASN A 63 9.99 14.48 -24.98
N ALA A 64 9.93 15.52 -25.83
CA ALA A 64 9.78 16.90 -25.40
C ALA A 64 8.57 17.16 -24.50
N ASN A 65 7.49 16.40 -24.68
CA ASN A 65 6.27 16.48 -23.89
C ASN A 65 6.29 15.56 -22.64
N THR A 66 7.45 14.92 -22.30
CA THR A 66 7.59 14.16 -21.05
C THR A 66 7.21 15.03 -19.86
N VAL A 67 6.31 14.53 -19.02
CA VAL A 67 5.82 15.28 -17.85
C VAL A 67 6.94 15.46 -16.83
N VAL A 68 7.10 16.67 -16.33
CA VAL A 68 8.10 17.04 -15.33
C VAL A 68 7.43 17.67 -14.13
N GLY A 69 7.75 17.18 -12.93
CA GLY A 69 7.37 17.77 -11.65
C GLY A 69 8.55 18.53 -11.04
N ILE A 70 8.33 19.78 -10.63
CA ILE A 70 9.29 20.60 -9.90
C ILE A 70 8.70 20.83 -8.52
N VAL A 71 9.38 20.35 -7.48
CA VAL A 71 8.94 20.48 -6.10
C VAL A 71 10.00 21.22 -5.30
N ARG A 72 9.66 22.40 -4.80
CA ARG A 72 10.53 23.22 -3.98
C ARG A 72 10.04 23.18 -2.53
N ASN A 73 10.94 23.12 -1.56
CA ASN A 73 10.62 23.07 -0.13
C ASN A 73 9.61 21.98 0.23
N ALA A 74 9.75 20.77 -0.30
CA ALA A 74 8.85 19.65 -0.01
C ALA A 74 8.65 19.47 1.51
N GLU A 75 7.40 19.42 1.98
CA GLU A 75 7.00 19.25 3.39
C GLU A 75 7.54 20.37 4.33
N ARG A 76 7.86 21.55 3.77
CA ARG A 76 8.34 22.72 4.53
C ARG A 76 7.48 23.94 4.22
N GLU A 77 7.63 24.97 5.01
CA GLU A 77 7.02 26.28 4.74
C GLU A 77 7.46 26.82 3.37
N GLY A 78 6.50 27.34 2.61
CA GLY A 78 6.73 27.78 1.23
C GLY A 78 6.89 26.62 0.23
N CYS A 79 6.29 25.46 0.48
CA CYS A 79 6.23 24.35 -0.47
C CYS A 79 5.54 24.77 -1.76
N GLU A 80 6.23 24.64 -2.89
CA GLU A 80 5.72 24.91 -4.22
C GLU A 80 5.81 23.67 -5.10
N VAL A 81 4.75 23.38 -5.86
CA VAL A 81 4.71 22.27 -6.83
C VAL A 81 4.29 22.81 -8.19
N VAL A 82 5.12 22.56 -9.20
CA VAL A 82 4.82 22.88 -10.59
C VAL A 82 4.86 21.60 -11.42
N ILE A 83 3.84 21.36 -12.24
CA ILE A 83 3.82 20.27 -13.22
C ILE A 83 3.89 20.87 -14.61
N THR A 84 4.96 20.57 -15.32
CA THR A 84 5.29 21.10 -16.64
C THR A 84 5.71 19.97 -17.60
N THR A 85 6.34 20.30 -18.70
CA THR A 85 6.93 19.34 -19.66
C THR A 85 8.44 19.52 -19.74
N LEU A 86 9.12 18.52 -20.30
CA LEU A 86 10.58 18.56 -20.44
C LEU A 86 11.01 19.76 -21.29
N LYS A 87 10.32 20.07 -22.40
CA LYS A 87 10.63 21.23 -23.27
C LYS A 87 10.49 22.58 -22.56
N ASP A 88 9.57 22.66 -21.58
CA ASP A 88 9.29 23.92 -20.87
C ASP A 88 10.13 24.06 -19.58
N LEU A 89 10.86 23.03 -19.17
CA LEU A 89 11.69 23.03 -17.96
C LEU A 89 12.68 24.19 -17.90
N PRO A 90 13.36 24.61 -19.00
CA PRO A 90 14.29 25.75 -18.96
C PRO A 90 13.66 27.06 -18.50
N GLY A 91 12.38 27.28 -18.76
CA GLY A 91 11.64 28.45 -18.29
C GLY A 91 11.56 28.59 -16.78
N TYR A 92 11.79 27.48 -16.04
CA TYR A 92 11.73 27.43 -14.58
C TYR A 92 13.10 27.47 -13.89
N TYR A 93 14.22 27.55 -14.62
CA TYR A 93 15.56 27.53 -14.02
C TYR A 93 15.81 28.63 -13.00
N HIS A 94 15.15 29.78 -13.15
CA HIS A 94 15.22 30.89 -12.20
C HIS A 94 14.58 30.59 -10.83
N ARG A 95 13.69 29.57 -10.76
CA ARG A 95 12.99 29.16 -9.54
C ARG A 95 13.62 27.91 -8.89
N ILE A 96 14.60 27.30 -9.54
CA ILE A 96 15.24 26.07 -9.09
C ILE A 96 16.49 26.41 -8.27
N ASP A 97 16.58 25.82 -7.09
CA ASP A 97 17.67 25.98 -6.13
C ASP A 97 17.99 24.64 -5.42
N MET A 98 18.81 24.69 -4.35
CA MET A 98 19.21 23.50 -3.57
C MET A 98 18.07 22.82 -2.83
N SER A 99 16.97 23.52 -2.57
CA SER A 99 15.78 22.98 -1.90
C SER A 99 14.77 22.38 -2.89
N THR A 100 15.14 22.30 -4.17
CA THR A 100 14.28 21.81 -5.24
C THR A 100 14.60 20.37 -5.59
N THR A 101 13.54 19.57 -5.80
CA THR A 101 13.60 18.24 -6.41
C THR A 101 12.87 18.27 -7.75
N ILE A 102 13.50 17.72 -8.80
CA ILE A 102 12.90 17.64 -10.13
C ILE A 102 12.59 16.17 -10.42
N ILE A 103 11.38 15.88 -10.86
CA ILE A 103 10.90 14.54 -11.18
C ILE A 103 10.63 14.47 -12.68
N ILE A 104 11.45 13.75 -13.42
CA ILE A 104 11.30 13.54 -14.87
C ILE A 104 10.51 12.25 -15.08
N GLY A 105 9.34 12.34 -15.71
CA GLY A 105 8.50 11.19 -15.99
C GLY A 105 9.08 10.21 -17.00
N CYS A 106 8.40 9.09 -17.18
CA CYS A 106 8.63 8.09 -18.22
C CYS A 106 7.47 8.09 -19.25
N SER A 107 7.51 7.21 -20.25
CA SER A 107 6.51 7.16 -21.33
C SER A 107 5.07 6.95 -20.84
N VAL A 108 4.90 6.35 -19.67
CA VAL A 108 3.58 6.08 -19.05
C VAL A 108 3.20 7.12 -17.99
N THR A 109 4.01 8.14 -17.77
CA THR A 109 3.68 9.25 -16.86
C THR A 109 2.72 10.22 -17.52
N ARG A 110 1.70 10.65 -16.79
CA ARG A 110 0.66 11.58 -17.25
C ARG A 110 0.46 12.71 -16.24
N LYS A 111 0.07 13.87 -16.76
CA LYS A 111 -0.49 14.95 -15.94
C LYS A 111 -1.99 14.72 -15.80
N LEU A 112 -2.49 14.69 -14.58
CA LEU A 112 -3.91 14.57 -14.24
C LEU A 112 -4.30 15.77 -13.38
N GLY A 113 -4.89 16.79 -14.00
CA GLY A 113 -5.13 18.07 -13.35
C GLY A 113 -3.82 18.69 -12.84
N ALA A 114 -3.76 19.03 -11.55
CA ALA A 114 -2.56 19.57 -10.89
C ALA A 114 -1.59 18.47 -10.38
N ARG A 115 -1.69 17.23 -10.84
CA ARG A 115 -0.92 16.10 -10.32
C ARG A 115 -0.16 15.36 -11.40
N MET A 116 0.98 14.76 -11.03
CA MET A 116 1.78 13.88 -11.87
C MET A 116 1.58 12.42 -11.41
N VAL A 117 1.27 11.52 -12.34
CA VAL A 117 0.99 10.10 -12.05
C VAL A 117 1.71 9.22 -13.07
N THR A 118 2.43 8.21 -12.62
CA THR A 118 3.04 7.17 -13.46
C THR A 118 2.18 5.91 -13.39
N ARG A 119 1.72 5.42 -14.54
CA ARG A 119 0.87 4.23 -14.63
C ARG A 119 1.68 2.96 -14.43
N ARG A 120 1.13 1.97 -13.71
CA ARG A 120 1.79 0.67 -13.44
C ARG A 120 1.58 -0.38 -14.53
N GLY A 121 0.86 -0.07 -15.60
CA GLY A 121 0.64 -1.00 -16.71
C GLY A 121 -0.40 -2.12 -16.43
N TYR A 122 -1.19 -2.01 -15.39
CA TYR A 122 -2.29 -2.94 -15.10
C TYR A 122 -3.27 -3.07 -16.27
N GLU A 123 -3.46 -2.00 -17.02
CA GLU A 123 -4.30 -1.93 -18.24
C GLU A 123 -3.85 -2.91 -19.33
N ARG A 124 -2.54 -3.20 -19.42
CA ARG A 124 -1.98 -4.14 -20.40
C ARG A 124 -2.20 -5.60 -20.00
N LYS A 125 -2.23 -5.86 -18.69
CA LYS A 125 -2.33 -7.23 -18.16
C LYS A 125 -3.77 -7.74 -18.11
N TYR A 126 -4.73 -6.86 -17.87
CA TYR A 126 -6.10 -7.26 -17.54
C TYR A 126 -7.13 -6.92 -18.60
N ASN A 127 -6.72 -6.49 -19.80
CA ASN A 127 -7.60 -6.20 -20.93
C ASN A 127 -8.88 -5.44 -20.53
N TYR A 128 -8.73 -4.45 -19.63
CA TYR A 128 -9.84 -3.56 -19.30
C TYR A 128 -10.21 -2.82 -20.57
N GLU A 129 -11.41 -3.07 -21.08
CA GLU A 129 -12.01 -2.17 -22.07
C GLU A 129 -11.84 -0.75 -21.52
N ARG A 130 -11.26 0.11 -22.33
CA ARG A 130 -11.09 1.52 -21.98
C ARG A 130 -12.49 2.03 -21.63
N VAL A 131 -12.77 2.18 -20.33
CA VAL A 131 -13.82 3.09 -19.92
C VAL A 131 -13.33 4.43 -20.44
N ASN A 132 -13.90 4.88 -21.55
CA ASN A 132 -13.69 6.22 -22.05
C ASN A 132 -14.15 7.15 -20.92
N VAL A 133 -13.19 7.63 -20.15
CA VAL A 133 -13.39 8.82 -19.35
C VAL A 133 -13.47 9.90 -20.42
N ASN A 134 -14.68 10.28 -20.79
CA ASN A 134 -14.91 11.40 -21.67
C ASN A 134 -14.15 12.58 -21.13
N GLU A 135 -13.45 13.32 -22.00
CA GLU A 135 -12.67 14.53 -21.69
C GLU A 135 -13.51 15.63 -20.99
N GLU A 136 -14.83 15.43 -20.87
CA GLU A 136 -15.77 16.30 -20.16
C GLU A 136 -15.67 16.27 -18.63
N ASP A 137 -14.89 15.34 -18.02
CA ASP A 137 -14.59 15.34 -16.57
C ASP A 137 -13.39 16.26 -16.19
N GLU A 138 -12.91 17.13 -17.09
CA GLU A 138 -11.87 18.15 -16.80
C GLU A 138 -12.31 19.25 -15.81
N GLY A 139 -13.52 19.23 -15.33
CA GLY A 139 -14.13 20.24 -14.49
C GLY A 139 -13.94 20.12 -12.97
N ILE A 140 -13.08 19.21 -12.45
CA ILE A 140 -12.76 19.20 -11.02
C ILE A 140 -11.56 20.11 -10.75
N ALA A 141 -11.75 21.38 -10.91
CA ALA A 141 -10.89 22.40 -10.32
C ALA A 141 -10.94 22.25 -8.80
N VAL A 142 -9.88 21.72 -8.19
CA VAL A 142 -9.67 21.88 -6.75
C VAL A 142 -9.31 23.34 -6.53
N SER A 143 -10.34 24.19 -6.32
CA SER A 143 -10.10 25.54 -5.84
C SER A 143 -9.47 25.44 -4.45
N THR A 144 -8.30 26.03 -4.29
CA THR A 144 -7.73 26.39 -2.98
C THR A 144 -8.55 27.57 -2.41
N ALA A 145 -9.83 27.34 -2.20
CA ALA A 145 -10.68 28.28 -1.50
C ALA A 145 -10.79 27.81 -0.05
N THR A 146 -10.33 28.68 0.84
CA THR A 146 -10.59 28.76 2.27
C THR A 146 -11.76 27.89 2.76
N ALA A 147 -11.44 27.04 3.72
CA ALA A 147 -12.37 26.12 4.39
C ALA A 147 -13.48 26.85 5.12
N THR A 148 -14.49 27.32 4.39
CA THR A 148 -15.80 27.69 4.96
C THR A 148 -16.85 27.48 3.87
N ALA A 149 -17.77 26.55 4.11
CA ALA A 149 -19.05 26.34 3.42
C ALA A 149 -19.13 25.58 2.08
N ALA A 150 -18.09 24.84 1.61
CA ALA A 150 -18.17 24.01 0.39
C ALA A 150 -17.89 22.50 0.62
N GLY A 151 -18.27 21.97 1.79
CA GLY A 151 -17.94 20.57 2.18
C GLY A 151 -18.67 19.45 1.40
N TYR A 152 -19.75 19.75 0.69
CA TYR A 152 -20.62 18.72 0.09
C TYR A 152 -20.14 18.21 -1.28
N GLY A 153 -19.60 19.05 -2.15
CA GLY A 153 -19.17 18.66 -3.50
C GLY A 153 -17.97 17.72 -3.54
N TYR A 154 -17.02 17.88 -2.62
CA TYR A 154 -15.83 17.01 -2.53
C TYR A 154 -16.21 15.59 -2.06
N VAL A 155 -17.12 15.49 -1.10
CA VAL A 155 -17.63 14.19 -0.60
C VAL A 155 -18.39 13.46 -1.69
N GLU A 156 -19.17 14.16 -2.51
CA GLU A 156 -19.96 13.58 -3.60
C GLU A 156 -19.08 13.07 -4.75
N ALA A 157 -18.05 13.81 -5.15
CA ALA A 157 -17.09 13.37 -6.16
C ALA A 157 -16.29 12.14 -5.69
N GLY A 158 -15.84 12.13 -4.44
CA GLY A 158 -15.19 10.97 -3.83
C GLY A 158 -16.09 9.74 -3.77
N ASN A 159 -17.35 9.92 -3.43
CA ASN A 159 -18.33 8.83 -3.38
C ASN A 159 -18.63 8.25 -4.76
N ARG A 160 -18.72 9.07 -5.82
CA ARG A 160 -18.90 8.59 -7.21
C ARG A 160 -17.73 7.71 -7.68
N VAL A 161 -16.48 8.13 -7.45
CA VAL A 161 -15.29 7.33 -7.79
C VAL A 161 -15.27 6.02 -7.00
N TRP A 162 -15.60 6.07 -5.73
CA TRP A 162 -15.69 4.93 -4.84
C TRP A 162 -16.73 3.91 -5.31
N GLU A 163 -17.94 4.35 -5.66
CA GLU A 163 -19.01 3.44 -6.14
C GLU A 163 -18.70 2.86 -7.52
N LYS A 164 -18.11 3.64 -8.44
CA LYS A 164 -17.61 3.11 -9.73
C LYS A 164 -16.58 2.01 -9.52
N SER A 165 -15.61 2.24 -8.64
CA SER A 165 -14.56 1.24 -8.33
C SER A 165 -15.15 -0.03 -7.71
N LYS A 166 -16.11 0.10 -6.81
CA LYS A 166 -16.82 -1.05 -6.24
C LYS A 166 -17.60 -1.85 -7.31
N ALA A 167 -18.24 -1.16 -8.26
CA ALA A 167 -18.97 -1.82 -9.33
C ALA A 167 -18.04 -2.66 -10.21
N ILE A 168 -16.87 -2.10 -10.60
CA ILE A 168 -15.85 -2.81 -11.36
C ILE A 168 -15.36 -4.05 -10.59
N VAL A 169 -15.05 -3.91 -9.31
CA VAL A 169 -14.57 -5.03 -8.50
C VAL A 169 -15.65 -6.11 -8.33
N ARG A 170 -16.92 -5.74 -8.16
CA ARG A 170 -18.03 -6.71 -8.10
C ARG A 170 -18.13 -7.51 -9.40
N ASP A 171 -18.00 -6.85 -10.56
CA ASP A 171 -18.00 -7.52 -11.86
C ASP A 171 -16.81 -8.49 -12.00
N ILE A 172 -15.61 -8.08 -11.60
CA ILE A 172 -14.41 -8.94 -11.56
C ILE A 172 -14.66 -10.19 -10.72
N VAL A 173 -15.16 -10.02 -9.49
CA VAL A 173 -15.42 -11.14 -8.57
C VAL A 173 -16.52 -12.05 -9.09
N SER A 174 -17.58 -11.50 -9.71
CA SER A 174 -18.68 -12.31 -10.26
C SER A 174 -18.25 -13.15 -11.46
N LYS A 175 -17.33 -12.68 -12.27
CA LYS A 175 -16.78 -13.38 -13.46
C LYS A 175 -15.64 -14.34 -13.10
N TYR A 176 -15.15 -14.31 -11.88
CA TYR A 176 -14.08 -15.21 -11.44
C TYR A 176 -14.58 -16.67 -11.41
N ARG A 177 -13.85 -17.58 -12.07
CA ARG A 177 -14.27 -18.99 -12.20
C ARG A 177 -14.48 -19.70 -10.85
N GLY A 178 -13.66 -19.36 -9.83
CA GLY A 178 -13.82 -19.87 -8.47
C GLY A 178 -14.95 -19.22 -7.66
N SER A 179 -15.65 -18.21 -8.20
CA SER A 179 -16.69 -17.47 -7.46
C SER A 179 -17.89 -18.34 -7.08
N LEU A 180 -18.14 -19.42 -7.82
CA LEU A 180 -19.24 -20.35 -7.50
C LEU A 180 -19.04 -21.11 -6.19
N SER A 181 -17.81 -21.29 -5.74
CA SER A 181 -17.47 -21.93 -4.47
C SER A 181 -17.42 -20.97 -3.27
N LEU A 182 -17.53 -19.65 -3.50
CA LEU A 182 -17.49 -18.63 -2.46
C LEU A 182 -18.93 -18.24 -2.06
N SER A 183 -19.16 -18.13 -0.75
CA SER A 183 -20.37 -17.50 -0.23
C SER A 183 -20.44 -16.02 -0.59
N ASP A 184 -21.62 -15.41 -0.48
CA ASP A 184 -21.77 -13.97 -0.77
C ASP A 184 -20.95 -13.09 0.20
N LEU A 185 -20.75 -13.53 1.43
CA LEU A 185 -19.91 -12.85 2.42
C LEU A 185 -18.44 -12.96 2.04
N GLU A 186 -17.99 -14.14 1.60
CA GLU A 186 -16.61 -14.34 1.12
C GLU A 186 -16.32 -13.54 -0.16
N LYS A 187 -17.28 -13.47 -1.10
CA LYS A 187 -17.19 -12.61 -2.29
C LYS A 187 -16.99 -11.14 -1.93
N ARG A 188 -17.67 -10.66 -0.89
CA ARG A 188 -17.48 -9.28 -0.40
C ARG A 188 -16.09 -9.05 0.14
N VAL A 189 -15.59 -9.95 0.99
CA VAL A 189 -14.21 -9.88 1.53
C VAL A 189 -13.18 -9.98 0.40
N ALA A 190 -13.36 -10.91 -0.53
CA ALA A 190 -12.50 -11.07 -1.71
C ALA A 190 -12.45 -9.80 -2.55
N GLY A 191 -13.60 -9.19 -2.80
CA GLY A 191 -13.70 -7.91 -3.51
C GLY A 191 -12.92 -6.78 -2.81
N ARG A 192 -12.98 -6.74 -1.46
CA ARG A 192 -12.20 -5.75 -0.70
C ARG A 192 -10.68 -5.96 -0.84
N VAL A 193 -10.23 -7.22 -0.87
CA VAL A 193 -8.81 -7.56 -1.08
C VAL A 193 -8.37 -7.15 -2.49
N VAL A 194 -9.16 -7.48 -3.52
CA VAL A 194 -8.89 -7.03 -4.91
C VAL A 194 -8.82 -5.52 -5.00
N PHE A 195 -9.76 -4.82 -4.38
CA PHE A 195 -9.80 -3.37 -4.36
C PHE A 195 -8.56 -2.76 -3.69
N ALA A 196 -8.17 -3.28 -2.52
CA ALA A 196 -7.05 -2.74 -1.74
C ALA A 196 -5.68 -2.95 -2.42
N ASN A 197 -5.53 -4.02 -3.20
CA ASN A 197 -4.31 -4.35 -3.91
C ASN A 197 -4.34 -3.91 -5.40
N ALA A 198 -5.50 -3.46 -5.90
CA ALA A 198 -5.75 -3.18 -7.31
C ALA A 198 -5.33 -4.35 -8.24
N ASP A 199 -5.48 -5.60 -7.77
CA ASP A 199 -4.98 -6.79 -8.45
C ASP A 199 -5.96 -7.97 -8.33
N PRO A 200 -6.70 -8.31 -9.41
CA PRO A 200 -7.62 -9.45 -9.43
C PRO A 200 -6.98 -10.81 -9.15
N SER A 201 -5.68 -10.98 -9.40
CA SER A 201 -5.01 -12.26 -9.18
C SER A 201 -4.95 -12.68 -7.69
N PHE A 202 -5.30 -11.78 -6.76
CA PHE A 202 -5.49 -12.14 -5.37
C PHE A 202 -6.66 -13.09 -5.14
N LEU A 203 -7.63 -13.18 -6.07
CA LEU A 203 -8.71 -14.16 -6.00
C LEU A 203 -8.21 -15.60 -6.04
N ASP A 204 -7.14 -15.88 -6.80
CA ASP A 204 -6.52 -17.21 -6.89
C ASP A 204 -5.73 -17.58 -5.62
N LEU A 205 -5.34 -16.59 -4.84
CA LEU A 205 -4.51 -16.77 -3.65
C LEU A 205 -5.32 -16.79 -2.34
N LEU A 206 -6.54 -16.28 -2.37
CA LEU A 206 -7.38 -16.12 -1.19
C LEU A 206 -8.07 -17.43 -0.83
N VAL A 207 -7.88 -17.88 0.40
CA VAL A 207 -8.47 -19.13 0.91
C VAL A 207 -9.24 -18.85 2.19
N PHE A 208 -10.46 -19.39 2.26
CA PHE A 208 -11.34 -19.34 3.42
C PHE A 208 -11.50 -20.75 3.99
N ARG A 209 -11.32 -20.89 5.32
CA ARG A 209 -11.44 -22.18 6.02
C ARG A 209 -12.38 -22.04 7.22
N HIS A 210 -13.29 -23.02 7.39
CA HIS A 210 -14.16 -23.15 8.56
C HIS A 210 -15.06 -21.93 8.81
N HIS A 211 -15.76 -21.44 7.77
CA HIS A 211 -16.71 -20.32 7.86
C HIS A 211 -16.11 -19.06 8.54
N PRO A 212 -14.94 -18.58 8.07
CA PRO A 212 -14.17 -17.59 8.82
C PRO A 212 -14.83 -16.21 8.81
N VAL A 213 -15.58 -15.87 7.76
CA VAL A 213 -16.23 -14.56 7.65
C VAL A 213 -17.39 -14.45 8.65
N GLU A 214 -18.23 -15.50 8.72
CA GLU A 214 -19.33 -15.60 9.69
C GLU A 214 -18.80 -15.58 11.12
N THR A 215 -17.71 -16.31 11.37
CA THR A 215 -17.06 -16.30 12.69
C THR A 215 -16.51 -14.91 13.03
N GLY A 216 -15.84 -14.24 12.08
CA GLY A 216 -15.37 -12.89 12.27
C GLY A 216 -16.50 -11.90 12.59
N ILE A 217 -17.61 -11.96 11.85
CA ILE A 217 -18.80 -11.13 12.10
C ILE A 217 -19.32 -11.34 13.51
N ARG A 218 -19.44 -12.61 13.94
CA ARG A 218 -19.89 -12.95 15.29
C ARG A 218 -18.94 -12.40 16.37
N CYS A 219 -17.61 -12.52 16.15
CA CYS A 219 -16.61 -11.97 17.05
C CYS A 219 -16.75 -10.44 17.19
N ILE A 220 -16.88 -9.73 16.07
CA ILE A 220 -17.03 -8.27 16.07
C ILE A 220 -18.33 -7.84 16.78
N LYS A 221 -19.46 -8.50 16.49
CA LYS A 221 -20.74 -8.21 17.17
C LYS A 221 -20.66 -8.45 18.68
N ASN A 222 -19.92 -9.46 19.13
CA ASN A 222 -19.71 -9.77 20.54
C ASN A 222 -18.61 -8.91 21.20
N GLY A 223 -18.08 -7.90 20.50
CA GLY A 223 -17.07 -6.98 21.04
C GLY A 223 -15.72 -7.61 21.32
N LYS A 224 -15.39 -8.72 20.65
CA LYS A 224 -14.09 -9.40 20.77
C LYS A 224 -12.96 -8.52 20.26
N MET A 225 -11.76 -8.70 20.80
CA MET A 225 -10.60 -7.91 20.43
C MET A 225 -10.00 -8.35 19.08
N VAL A 226 -9.28 -7.44 18.44
CA VAL A 226 -8.47 -7.71 17.26
C VAL A 226 -7.01 -7.49 17.63
N ILE A 227 -6.24 -8.57 17.65
CA ILE A 227 -4.79 -8.55 17.97
C ILE A 227 -4.02 -8.52 16.66
N THR A 228 -3.09 -7.58 16.50
CA THR A 228 -2.32 -7.39 15.27
C THR A 228 -0.82 -7.57 15.50
N ASP A 229 -0.11 -8.03 14.47
CA ASP A 229 1.34 -8.24 14.50
C ASP A 229 2.15 -6.95 14.46
N ILE A 230 1.62 -5.90 13.80
CA ILE A 230 2.30 -4.61 13.64
C ILE A 230 1.33 -3.43 13.81
N GLU A 231 1.89 -2.27 14.21
CA GLU A 231 1.10 -1.04 14.39
C GLU A 231 0.43 -0.56 13.10
N MET A 232 1.02 -0.81 11.94
CA MET A 232 0.45 -0.40 10.66
C MET A 232 -0.88 -1.10 10.36
N VAL A 233 -1.03 -2.38 10.74
CA VAL A 233 -2.31 -3.11 10.63
C VAL A 233 -3.33 -2.50 11.59
N LYS A 234 -2.95 -2.29 12.86
CA LYS A 234 -3.81 -1.68 13.89
C LYS A 234 -4.29 -0.28 13.47
N ALA A 235 -3.39 0.56 12.96
CA ALA A 235 -3.71 1.92 12.49
C ALA A 235 -4.69 1.91 11.31
N GLY A 236 -4.67 0.86 10.48
CA GLY A 236 -5.59 0.69 9.35
C GLY A 236 -6.99 0.21 9.72
N ILE A 237 -7.22 -0.24 10.96
CA ILE A 237 -8.53 -0.73 11.40
C ILE A 237 -9.53 0.42 11.51
N ASN A 238 -10.74 0.16 11.02
CA ASN A 238 -11.86 1.12 11.03
C ASN A 238 -12.02 1.79 12.39
N LYS A 239 -12.14 3.11 12.41
CA LYS A 239 -12.25 3.94 13.62
C LYS A 239 -13.36 3.46 14.58
N ARG A 240 -14.45 2.90 14.05
CA ARG A 240 -15.55 2.34 14.87
C ARG A 240 -15.09 1.19 15.78
N TYR A 241 -14.04 0.48 15.38
CA TYR A 241 -13.52 -0.69 16.09
C TYR A 241 -12.08 -0.52 16.61
N SER A 242 -11.43 0.61 16.35
CA SER A 242 -10.02 0.87 16.68
C SER A 242 -9.71 0.73 18.18
N LYS A 243 -10.67 1.04 19.07
CA LYS A 243 -10.51 0.87 20.53
C LYS A 243 -10.43 -0.59 20.97
N LYS A 244 -10.88 -1.53 20.13
CA LYS A 244 -10.82 -2.98 20.36
C LYS A 244 -9.60 -3.63 19.65
N ALA A 245 -8.81 -2.84 18.92
CA ALA A 245 -7.61 -3.31 18.24
C ALA A 245 -6.38 -3.06 19.10
N GLN A 246 -5.53 -4.10 19.27
CA GLN A 246 -4.29 -4.02 20.05
C GLN A 246 -3.11 -4.57 19.26
N CYS A 247 -1.95 -3.96 19.47
CA CYS A 247 -0.67 -4.39 18.97
C CYS A 247 0.38 -4.24 20.08
N PHE A 248 1.18 -5.26 20.29
CA PHE A 248 2.16 -5.29 21.38
C PHE A 248 3.60 -5.16 20.89
N VAL A 249 3.84 -4.96 19.59
CA VAL A 249 5.18 -4.93 18.99
C VAL A 249 6.14 -3.89 19.62
N ASN A 250 5.59 -2.83 20.21
CA ASN A 250 6.34 -1.76 20.84
C ASN A 250 6.21 -1.74 22.38
N ALA A 251 5.56 -2.73 22.99
CA ALA A 251 5.48 -2.81 24.45
C ALA A 251 6.86 -3.08 25.05
N PRO A 252 7.22 -2.48 26.19
CA PRO A 252 8.50 -2.74 26.86
C PRO A 252 8.72 -4.23 27.13
N GLU A 253 7.73 -4.93 27.61
CA GLU A 253 7.76 -6.37 27.89
C GLU A 253 8.06 -7.19 26.62
N THR A 254 7.57 -6.76 25.48
CA THR A 254 7.86 -7.41 24.18
C THR A 254 9.35 -7.36 23.84
N ILE A 255 10.03 -6.25 24.18
CA ILE A 255 11.47 -6.10 23.95
C ILE A 255 12.26 -7.07 24.86
N GLU A 256 11.83 -7.25 26.10
CA GLU A 256 12.43 -8.18 27.05
C GLU A 256 12.23 -9.64 26.58
N ILE A 257 11.02 -10.04 26.23
CA ILE A 257 10.72 -11.37 25.68
C ILE A 257 11.54 -11.63 24.40
N ALA A 258 11.61 -10.66 23.49
CA ALA A 258 12.36 -10.80 22.26
C ALA A 258 13.85 -11.08 22.51
N LYS A 259 14.45 -10.43 23.51
CA LYS A 259 15.86 -10.61 23.89
C LYS A 259 16.10 -11.93 24.62
N SER A 260 15.27 -12.27 25.60
CA SER A 260 15.44 -13.46 26.43
C SER A 260 15.20 -14.77 25.67
N GLU A 261 14.26 -14.74 24.71
CA GLU A 261 13.87 -15.95 23.98
C GLU A 261 14.37 -15.99 22.52
N GLY A 262 15.18 -15.00 22.10
CA GLY A 262 15.73 -14.94 20.75
C GLY A 262 14.67 -14.77 19.65
N LEU A 263 13.55 -14.11 19.96
CA LEU A 263 12.45 -13.89 19.06
C LEU A 263 12.54 -12.54 18.33
N THR A 264 11.84 -12.43 17.19
CA THR A 264 11.58 -11.12 16.62
C THR A 264 10.55 -10.37 17.48
N ARG A 265 10.57 -9.03 17.49
CA ARG A 265 9.60 -8.24 18.25
C ARG A 265 8.14 -8.55 17.88
N THR A 266 7.87 -8.87 16.62
CA THR A 266 6.52 -9.21 16.17
C THR A 266 6.06 -10.57 16.71
N ALA A 267 6.94 -11.58 16.77
CA ALA A 267 6.65 -12.87 17.42
C ALA A 267 6.48 -12.68 18.94
N ALA A 268 7.40 -11.98 19.59
CA ALA A 268 7.33 -11.67 21.03
C ALA A 268 6.05 -10.87 21.39
N GLY A 269 5.58 -9.98 20.51
CA GLY A 269 4.32 -9.27 20.71
C GLY A 269 3.08 -10.19 20.68
N ILE A 270 3.08 -11.23 19.84
CA ILE A 270 2.02 -12.24 19.83
C ILE A 270 2.10 -13.12 21.09
N ARG A 271 3.32 -13.48 21.55
CA ARG A 271 3.54 -14.20 22.82
C ARG A 271 3.03 -13.41 24.02
N LEU A 272 3.38 -12.13 24.10
CA LEU A 272 2.87 -11.25 25.15
C LEU A 272 1.34 -11.16 25.14
N ALA A 273 0.72 -11.12 23.95
CA ALA A 273 -0.74 -11.16 23.85
C ALA A 273 -1.33 -12.47 24.40
N LYS A 274 -0.64 -13.61 24.19
CA LYS A 274 -1.01 -14.89 24.82
C LYS A 274 -0.91 -14.84 26.34
N GLU A 275 0.22 -14.39 26.87
CA GLU A 275 0.45 -14.28 28.32
C GLU A 275 -0.59 -13.39 29.01
N LYS A 276 -1.07 -12.34 28.31
CA LYS A 276 -2.16 -11.48 28.78
C LYS A 276 -3.57 -12.09 28.56
N GLY A 277 -3.67 -13.32 28.09
CA GLY A 277 -4.97 -13.98 27.81
C GLY A 277 -5.78 -13.38 26.66
N LEU A 278 -5.13 -12.63 25.75
CA LEU A 278 -5.80 -11.88 24.69
C LEU A 278 -5.87 -12.63 23.35
N ILE A 279 -5.34 -13.84 23.26
CA ILE A 279 -5.48 -14.68 22.07
C ILE A 279 -6.81 -15.45 22.12
N GLN A 280 -7.21 -15.89 23.28
CA GLN A 280 -8.36 -16.77 23.52
C GLN A 280 -9.69 -16.16 23.02
N GLY A 281 -10.32 -16.84 22.06
CA GLY A 281 -11.62 -16.44 21.52
C GLY A 281 -11.64 -15.06 20.85
N ASN A 282 -10.49 -14.47 20.56
CA ASN A 282 -10.34 -13.19 19.89
C ASN A 282 -9.89 -13.38 18.43
N VAL A 283 -9.84 -12.30 17.66
CA VAL A 283 -9.39 -12.27 16.26
C VAL A 283 -7.91 -11.93 16.21
N VAL A 284 -7.11 -12.75 15.55
CA VAL A 284 -5.68 -12.50 15.34
C VAL A 284 -5.44 -12.15 13.87
N VAL A 285 -4.81 -11.01 13.60
CA VAL A 285 -4.54 -10.49 12.26
C VAL A 285 -3.04 -10.33 12.05
N ILE A 286 -2.45 -11.23 11.27
CA ILE A 286 -1.04 -11.21 10.88
C ILE A 286 -0.93 -10.62 9.49
N GLY A 287 -0.57 -9.34 9.40
CA GLY A 287 -0.55 -8.60 8.15
C GLY A 287 0.82 -8.55 7.48
N ASN A 288 1.90 -8.69 8.24
CA ASN A 288 3.22 -8.44 7.70
C ASN A 288 4.28 -9.48 8.06
N SER A 289 4.26 -10.03 9.27
CA SER A 289 5.38 -10.77 9.82
C SER A 289 5.23 -12.30 9.73
N PRO A 290 6.08 -13.00 8.94
CA PRO A 290 6.12 -14.47 8.96
C PRO A 290 6.46 -15.05 10.33
N SER A 291 7.29 -14.38 11.14
CA SER A 291 7.64 -14.84 12.48
C SER A 291 6.48 -14.72 13.47
N ALA A 292 5.65 -13.68 13.36
CA ALA A 292 4.40 -13.60 14.12
C ALA A 292 3.41 -14.69 13.70
N CYS A 293 3.35 -15.01 12.40
CA CYS A 293 2.55 -16.11 11.88
C CYS A 293 3.03 -17.46 12.43
N ARG A 294 4.36 -17.68 12.50
CA ARG A 294 4.93 -18.88 13.13
C ARG A 294 4.57 -18.97 14.61
N GLU A 295 4.61 -17.84 15.31
CA GLU A 295 4.31 -17.81 16.74
C GLU A 295 2.86 -18.15 17.03
N ILE A 296 1.90 -17.60 16.29
CA ILE A 296 0.48 -17.98 16.50
C ILE A 296 0.24 -19.47 16.16
N CYS A 297 0.94 -20.02 15.16
CA CYS A 297 0.89 -21.45 14.86
C CYS A 297 1.39 -22.28 16.06
N ALA A 298 2.53 -21.90 16.62
CA ALA A 298 3.09 -22.61 17.80
C ALA A 298 2.12 -22.58 18.99
N ILE A 299 1.50 -21.41 19.26
CA ILE A 299 0.51 -21.26 20.33
C ILE A 299 -0.69 -22.19 20.15
N VAL A 300 -1.19 -22.31 18.92
CA VAL A 300 -2.36 -23.18 18.62
C VAL A 300 -2.02 -24.66 18.73
N GLU A 301 -0.77 -25.05 18.44
CA GLU A 301 -0.29 -26.45 18.46
C GLU A 301 0.21 -26.93 19.84
N GLU A 302 0.23 -26.08 20.85
CA GLU A 302 0.61 -26.50 22.20
C GLU A 302 -0.32 -27.61 22.72
N ARG A 303 0.25 -28.64 23.31
CA ARG A 303 -0.46 -29.87 23.68
C ARG A 303 -1.59 -29.68 24.69
N ASP A 304 -1.51 -28.69 25.55
CA ASP A 304 -2.45 -28.45 26.66
C ASP A 304 -3.45 -27.32 26.36
N VAL A 305 -3.48 -26.80 25.10
CA VAL A 305 -4.41 -25.73 24.72
C VAL A 305 -5.77 -26.30 24.33
N SER A 306 -6.78 -26.05 25.17
CA SER A 306 -8.18 -26.40 24.84
C SER A 306 -8.71 -25.55 23.68
N GLU A 307 -9.77 -26.00 22.99
CA GLU A 307 -10.41 -25.25 21.90
C GLU A 307 -10.84 -23.85 22.35
N GLU A 308 -11.25 -23.67 23.60
CA GLU A 308 -11.64 -22.37 24.16
C GLU A 308 -10.48 -21.39 24.31
N GLN A 309 -9.25 -21.89 24.36
CA GLN A 309 -8.03 -21.12 24.52
C GLN A 309 -7.45 -20.68 23.16
N LYS A 310 -7.94 -21.21 22.05
CA LYS A 310 -7.51 -20.86 20.70
C LYS A 310 -8.11 -19.54 20.23
N PRO A 311 -7.48 -18.88 19.23
CA PRO A 311 -8.10 -17.73 18.58
C PRO A 311 -9.39 -18.13 17.86
N ALA A 312 -10.39 -17.27 17.88
CA ALA A 312 -11.65 -17.52 17.18
C ALA A 312 -11.50 -17.41 15.66
N LEU A 313 -10.58 -16.57 15.20
CA LEU A 313 -10.28 -16.34 13.78
C LEU A 313 -8.82 -15.94 13.62
N ILE A 314 -8.15 -16.53 12.62
CA ILE A 314 -6.83 -16.09 12.16
C ILE A 314 -6.97 -15.50 10.75
N VAL A 315 -6.52 -14.25 10.57
CA VAL A 315 -6.28 -13.64 9.26
C VAL A 315 -4.78 -13.63 9.03
N ALA A 316 -4.28 -14.42 8.07
CA ALA A 316 -2.86 -14.57 7.80
C ALA A 316 -2.51 -14.13 6.38
N THR A 317 -1.91 -12.95 6.29
CA THR A 317 -1.47 -12.35 5.02
C THR A 317 -0.02 -11.87 5.05
N PRO A 318 0.90 -12.49 5.85
CA PRO A 318 2.28 -12.01 5.86
C PRO A 318 2.89 -12.05 4.46
N VAL A 319 3.75 -11.06 4.16
CA VAL A 319 4.41 -10.91 2.87
C VAL A 319 5.89 -11.23 3.00
N GLY A 320 6.49 -11.85 1.98
CA GLY A 320 7.92 -12.10 1.95
C GLY A 320 8.30 -13.37 1.21
N PHE A 321 9.60 -13.52 0.95
CA PHE A 321 10.17 -14.66 0.25
C PHE A 321 10.70 -15.76 1.18
N VAL A 322 10.86 -15.44 2.47
CA VAL A 322 11.38 -16.37 3.49
C VAL A 322 10.27 -16.67 4.51
N ASN A 323 9.91 -17.94 4.64
CA ASN A 323 8.91 -18.47 5.58
C ASN A 323 7.47 -17.92 5.44
N ALA A 324 7.20 -16.94 4.56
CA ALA A 324 5.86 -16.35 4.47
C ALA A 324 4.84 -17.34 3.86
N ALA A 325 5.22 -18.01 2.79
CA ALA A 325 4.38 -19.00 2.13
C ALA A 325 4.17 -20.23 3.04
N GLU A 326 5.24 -20.74 3.63
CA GLU A 326 5.24 -21.92 4.48
C GLU A 326 4.37 -21.74 5.72
N MET A 327 4.48 -20.58 6.38
CA MET A 327 3.68 -20.31 7.58
C MET A 327 2.20 -20.12 7.26
N LYS A 328 1.85 -19.61 6.09
CA LYS A 328 0.46 -19.52 5.63
C LYS A 328 -0.13 -20.88 5.31
N GLU A 329 0.62 -21.77 4.65
CA GLU A 329 0.18 -23.16 4.47
C GLU A 329 0.03 -23.89 5.81
N LYS A 330 0.89 -23.58 6.79
CA LYS A 330 0.76 -24.10 8.14
C LYS A 330 -0.54 -23.66 8.82
N VAL A 331 -0.94 -22.39 8.68
CA VAL A 331 -2.26 -21.94 9.17
C VAL A 331 -3.41 -22.69 8.49
N LEU A 332 -3.31 -22.93 7.17
CA LEU A 332 -4.33 -23.67 6.41
C LEU A 332 -4.42 -25.16 6.79
N SER A 333 -3.36 -25.75 7.31
CA SER A 333 -3.33 -27.15 7.77
C SER A 333 -3.89 -27.35 9.18
N MET A 334 -4.20 -26.27 9.90
CA MET A 334 -4.79 -26.37 11.24
C MET A 334 -6.25 -26.80 11.18
N ASP A 335 -6.56 -27.88 11.84
CA ASP A 335 -7.93 -28.36 11.94
C ASP A 335 -8.75 -27.47 12.88
N ASN A 336 -9.99 -27.22 12.50
CA ASN A 336 -11.00 -26.50 13.29
C ASN A 336 -10.69 -25.01 13.59
N ILE A 337 -9.66 -24.40 13.01
CA ILE A 337 -9.39 -22.96 13.18
C ILE A 337 -9.97 -22.17 12.00
N PRO A 338 -10.99 -21.34 12.23
CA PRO A 338 -11.46 -20.41 11.20
C PRO A 338 -10.33 -19.51 10.73
N SER A 339 -10.05 -19.51 9.42
CA SER A 339 -8.93 -18.73 8.90
C SER A 339 -9.18 -18.15 7.51
N ILE A 340 -8.63 -16.93 7.26
CA ILE A 340 -8.57 -16.28 5.96
C ILE A 340 -7.10 -16.06 5.61
N VAL A 341 -6.66 -16.67 4.53
CA VAL A 341 -5.25 -16.73 4.17
C VAL A 341 -5.03 -16.28 2.72
N ILE A 342 -3.97 -15.53 2.47
CA ILE A 342 -3.49 -15.24 1.10
C ILE A 342 -2.26 -16.09 0.85
N ARG A 343 -2.37 -17.13 0.03
CA ARG A 343 -1.31 -18.09 -0.28
C ARG A 343 -0.08 -17.47 -0.94
N GLY A 344 1.04 -18.15 -0.84
CA GLY A 344 2.30 -17.77 -1.48
C GLY A 344 2.99 -16.56 -0.84
N PRO A 345 3.95 -15.92 -1.51
CA PRO A 345 4.76 -14.84 -0.92
C PRO A 345 4.04 -13.48 -0.85
N ARG A 346 2.90 -13.35 -1.53
CA ARG A 346 2.12 -12.09 -1.62
C ARG A 346 1.17 -11.93 -0.44
N GLY A 347 0.75 -10.67 -0.20
CA GLY A 347 -0.14 -10.31 0.90
C GLY A 347 0.17 -8.92 1.43
N GLY A 348 0.36 -8.82 2.73
CA GLY A 348 0.78 -7.59 3.41
C GLY A 348 -0.34 -6.84 4.11
N THR A 349 0.03 -5.79 4.80
CA THR A 349 -0.86 -4.92 5.56
C THR A 349 -2.12 -4.47 4.81
N PRO A 350 -2.08 -4.04 3.54
CA PRO A 350 -3.29 -3.63 2.82
C PRO A 350 -4.33 -4.73 2.73
N SER A 351 -3.89 -5.96 2.50
CA SER A 351 -4.77 -7.13 2.42
C SER A 351 -5.38 -7.47 3.77
N ALA A 352 -4.57 -7.50 4.85
CA ALA A 352 -5.04 -7.74 6.21
C ALA A 352 -6.11 -6.73 6.64
N VAL A 353 -5.81 -5.45 6.44
CA VAL A 353 -6.71 -4.33 6.74
C VAL A 353 -8.00 -4.40 5.90
N ALA A 354 -7.90 -4.77 4.63
CA ALA A 354 -9.06 -4.93 3.76
C ALA A 354 -10.01 -6.02 4.29
N ILE A 355 -9.46 -7.18 4.67
CA ILE A 355 -10.23 -8.32 5.20
C ILE A 355 -10.94 -7.93 6.50
N ILE A 356 -10.19 -7.46 7.49
CA ILE A 356 -10.79 -7.17 8.81
C ILE A 356 -11.79 -6.01 8.76
N ASN A 357 -11.53 -4.97 7.97
CA ASN A 357 -12.44 -3.85 7.84
C ASN A 357 -13.74 -4.22 7.12
N GLU A 358 -13.71 -5.13 6.13
CA GLU A 358 -14.95 -5.60 5.51
C GLU A 358 -15.77 -6.44 6.49
N ILE A 359 -15.15 -7.29 7.29
CA ILE A 359 -15.83 -8.03 8.37
C ILE A 359 -16.48 -7.08 9.38
N ILE A 360 -15.75 -6.04 9.80
CA ILE A 360 -16.27 -5.01 10.71
C ILE A 360 -17.45 -4.28 10.06
N GLU A 361 -17.36 -3.93 8.79
CA GLU A 361 -18.44 -3.23 8.08
C GLU A 361 -19.69 -4.10 7.95
N ILE A 362 -19.54 -5.39 7.66
CA ILE A 362 -20.66 -6.34 7.61
C ILE A 362 -21.32 -6.47 8.99
N ALA A 363 -20.52 -6.56 10.04
CA ALA A 363 -21.01 -6.75 11.40
C ALA A 363 -21.83 -5.56 11.94
N HIS A 364 -21.63 -4.36 11.38
CA HIS A 364 -22.32 -3.14 11.84
C HIS A 364 -23.44 -2.69 10.88
N ARG A 365 -23.77 -3.49 9.87
CA ARG A 365 -24.98 -3.33 9.04
C ARG A 365 -26.13 -4.12 9.65
#